data_236d9af6834b6c88c49fe8863237e337
#
_entry.id   236d9af6834b6c88c49fe8863237e337
#
_cell.length_a   1.000
_cell.length_b   1.000
_cell.length_c   1.000
_cell.angle_alpha   90.00
_cell.angle_beta   90.00
_cell.angle_gamma   90.00
#
_symmetry.space_group_name_H-M   'P 1'
#
loop_
_entity.id
_entity.type
_entity.pdbx_description
1 polymer ?
#
loop_
_entity_poly.entity_id
_entity_poly.type
_entity_poly.pdbx_seq_one_letter_code
_entity_poly.pdbx_strand_id
1 'polypeptide(L)'
;MIEKNRSFFARKKEERMGEEKKLNIRIGKVKDVNNRQVFSNHVLCAQFLRDYADLDILKNVQPEDIEDVTDKYQAYLGIEFETDTVKKIHLPEMRKDMPLYMVSLIEHKSDVDYNVCMQLLRYTVCIWDDYAKTMEKAHPGISKTKGFRYPPVFPIVYYEGTGKWTASMHVKERVFMNEIFASYIPDFTYRLVNVHQYTNEELLIHEDEMSLLMMINRIQTPQDFSDFLRSNQEEIREIMERASENIVQIIVNSLWALFMKMQVSVS
;
A
#
# COMPACT_ATOMS: atom_id res chain seq x y z
N MET A 1 -45.06 23.40 21.08
CA MET A 1 -44.50 23.64 19.71
C MET A 1 -42.98 23.59 19.66
N ILE A 2 -42.27 24.07 20.68
CA ILE A 2 -40.78 24.12 20.73
C ILE A 2 -40.15 22.73 20.85
N GLU A 3 -40.71 21.79 21.63
CA GLU A 3 -40.18 20.44 21.78
C GLU A 3 -40.31 19.56 20.52
N LYS A 4 -41.41 19.70 19.77
CA LYS A 4 -41.55 18.98 18.48
C LYS A 4 -40.53 19.43 17.44
N ASN A 5 -40.15 20.69 17.43
CA ASN A 5 -39.12 21.22 16.53
C ASN A 5 -37.72 20.72 16.92
N ARG A 6 -37.40 20.64 18.24
CA ARG A 6 -36.10 20.07 18.69
C ARG A 6 -35.97 18.61 18.31
N SER A 7 -36.98 17.80 18.46
CA SER A 7 -36.97 16.36 18.08
C SER A 7 -36.84 16.19 16.56
N PHE A 8 -37.47 17.02 15.76
CA PHE A 8 -37.38 17.01 14.30
C PHE A 8 -35.94 17.35 13.80
N PHE A 9 -35.33 18.40 14.38
CA PHE A 9 -33.95 18.77 14.04
C PHE A 9 -32.93 17.75 14.52
N ALA A 10 -33.12 17.14 15.68
CA ALA A 10 -32.28 16.06 16.18
C ALA A 10 -32.31 14.83 15.24
N ARG A 11 -33.51 14.41 14.80
CA ARG A 11 -33.73 13.29 13.90
C ARG A 11 -33.13 13.55 12.51
N LYS A 12 -33.29 14.75 11.96
CA LYS A 12 -32.62 15.13 10.70
C LYS A 12 -31.10 15.13 10.81
N LYS A 13 -30.55 15.55 11.95
CA LYS A 13 -29.10 15.51 12.20
C LYS A 13 -28.58 14.08 12.29
N GLU A 14 -29.30 13.17 12.95
CA GLU A 14 -28.97 11.74 13.02
C GLU A 14 -29.04 11.04 11.64
N GLU A 15 -30.08 11.33 10.86
CA GLU A 15 -30.24 10.85 9.50
C GLU A 15 -29.07 11.32 8.61
N ARG A 16 -28.73 12.61 8.65
CA ARG A 16 -27.59 13.20 7.92
C ARG A 16 -26.25 12.57 8.31
N MET A 17 -26.00 12.42 9.62
CA MET A 17 -24.79 11.73 10.13
C MET A 17 -24.75 10.26 9.70
N GLY A 18 -25.91 9.59 9.63
CA GLY A 18 -26.01 8.21 9.14
C GLY A 18 -25.71 8.09 7.64
N GLU A 19 -26.16 9.03 6.82
CA GLU A 19 -25.87 9.09 5.38
C GLU A 19 -24.41 9.43 5.11
N GLU A 20 -23.83 10.40 5.80
CA GLU A 20 -22.41 10.75 5.71
C GLU A 20 -21.53 9.55 6.09
N LYS A 21 -21.86 8.83 7.16
CA LYS A 21 -21.12 7.63 7.57
C LYS A 21 -21.19 6.52 6.53
N LYS A 22 -22.36 6.29 5.93
CA LYS A 22 -22.54 5.30 4.84
C LYS A 22 -21.74 5.70 3.59
N LEU A 23 -21.73 6.98 3.24
CA LEU A 23 -21.02 7.50 2.08
C LEU A 23 -19.50 7.41 2.30
N ASN A 24 -19.01 7.79 3.49
CA ASN A 24 -17.59 7.65 3.84
C ASN A 24 -17.11 6.19 3.80
N ILE A 25 -17.92 5.23 4.27
CA ILE A 25 -17.62 3.80 4.15
C ILE A 25 -17.55 3.37 2.68
N ARG A 26 -18.46 3.88 1.83
CA ARG A 26 -18.47 3.56 0.40
C ARG A 26 -17.25 4.12 -0.32
N ILE A 27 -16.86 5.35 -0.01
CA ILE A 27 -15.66 6.01 -0.55
C ILE A 27 -14.40 5.26 -0.11
N GLY A 28 -14.29 4.88 1.17
CA GLY A 28 -13.20 4.06 1.69
C GLY A 28 -13.05 2.76 0.89
N LYS A 29 -14.13 2.01 0.71
CA LYS A 29 -14.11 0.77 -0.09
C LYS A 29 -13.68 0.98 -1.54
N VAL A 30 -14.12 2.05 -2.20
CA VAL A 30 -13.69 2.37 -3.58
C VAL A 30 -12.20 2.66 -3.61
N LYS A 31 -11.68 3.38 -2.61
CA LYS A 31 -10.26 3.69 -2.51
C LYS A 31 -9.42 2.44 -2.23
N ASP A 32 -9.87 1.57 -1.33
CA ASP A 32 -9.21 0.30 -1.00
C ASP A 32 -9.11 -0.60 -2.23
N VAL A 33 -10.21 -0.77 -2.98
CA VAL A 33 -10.23 -1.55 -4.23
C VAL A 33 -9.28 -0.94 -5.27
N ASN A 34 -9.28 0.39 -5.42
CA ASN A 34 -8.43 1.05 -6.41
C ASN A 34 -6.94 0.89 -6.08
N ASN A 35 -6.55 1.01 -4.82
CA ASN A 35 -5.15 0.85 -4.42
C ASN A 35 -4.67 -0.60 -4.53
N ARG A 36 -5.55 -1.57 -4.25
CA ARG A 36 -5.24 -2.97 -4.59
C ARG A 36 -4.98 -3.12 -6.09
N GLN A 37 -5.77 -2.47 -6.96
CA GLN A 37 -5.55 -2.49 -8.40
C GLN A 37 -4.21 -1.85 -8.79
N VAL A 38 -3.80 -0.74 -8.17
CA VAL A 38 -2.50 -0.10 -8.39
C VAL A 38 -1.36 -1.09 -8.16
N PHE A 39 -1.31 -1.71 -6.98
CA PHE A 39 -0.23 -2.66 -6.65
C PHE A 39 -0.39 -4.04 -7.29
N SER A 40 -1.57 -4.39 -7.81
CA SER A 40 -1.76 -5.60 -8.63
C SER A 40 -1.36 -5.40 -10.09
N ASN A 41 -1.28 -4.16 -10.56
CA ASN A 41 -0.78 -3.87 -11.90
C ASN A 41 0.75 -3.94 -11.89
N HIS A 42 1.33 -4.84 -12.70
CA HIS A 42 2.77 -5.10 -12.70
C HIS A 42 3.59 -3.90 -13.17
N VAL A 43 3.07 -3.09 -14.10
CA VAL A 43 3.75 -1.87 -14.58
C VAL A 43 3.86 -0.85 -13.45
N LEU A 44 2.73 -0.52 -12.79
CA LEU A 44 2.69 0.40 -11.67
C LEU A 44 3.54 -0.09 -10.48
N CYS A 45 3.47 -1.40 -10.20
CA CYS A 45 4.29 -2.01 -9.16
C CYS A 45 5.79 -1.92 -9.47
N ALA A 46 6.19 -2.15 -10.74
CA ALA A 46 7.59 -2.02 -11.15
C ALA A 46 8.08 -0.57 -11.04
N GLN A 47 7.29 0.42 -11.50
CA GLN A 47 7.58 1.84 -11.34
C GLN A 47 7.76 2.18 -9.85
N PHE A 48 6.81 1.77 -9.01
CA PHE A 48 6.90 1.98 -7.56
C PHE A 48 8.17 1.40 -6.94
N LEU A 49 8.55 0.19 -7.32
CA LEU A 49 9.74 -0.47 -6.79
C LEU A 49 11.03 0.21 -7.23
N ARG A 50 11.12 0.64 -8.49
CA ARG A 50 12.32 1.34 -9.01
C ARG A 50 12.56 2.67 -8.32
N ASP A 51 11.49 3.44 -8.11
CA ASP A 51 11.61 4.85 -7.79
C ASP A 51 11.44 5.15 -6.30
N TYR A 52 10.70 4.31 -5.55
CA TYR A 52 10.34 4.60 -4.16
C TYR A 52 10.79 3.55 -3.14
N ALA A 53 11.21 2.36 -3.58
CA ALA A 53 11.66 1.32 -2.64
C ALA A 53 13.01 1.65 -1.97
N ASP A 54 13.83 2.49 -2.60
CA ASP A 54 15.16 2.89 -2.11
C ASP A 54 16.07 1.66 -1.84
N LEU A 55 16.05 0.73 -2.79
CA LEU A 55 16.85 -0.49 -2.76
C LEU A 55 17.48 -0.73 -4.13
N ASP A 56 18.82 -0.65 -4.21
CA ASP A 56 19.55 -0.64 -5.48
C ASP A 56 19.23 -1.83 -6.39
N ILE A 57 19.04 -3.01 -5.83
CA ILE A 57 18.71 -4.23 -6.59
C ILE A 57 17.35 -4.14 -7.32
N LEU A 58 16.47 -3.20 -6.92
CA LEU A 58 15.15 -3.01 -7.51
C LEU A 58 15.10 -1.93 -8.60
N LYS A 59 16.19 -1.16 -8.79
CA LYS A 59 16.22 -0.04 -9.75
C LYS A 59 15.97 -0.43 -11.21
N ASN A 60 16.17 -1.69 -11.56
CA ASN A 60 15.99 -2.21 -12.92
C ASN A 60 14.85 -3.22 -13.04
N VAL A 61 14.01 -3.39 -11.99
CA VAL A 61 12.91 -4.36 -12.01
C VAL A 61 11.92 -4.04 -13.13
N GLN A 62 11.52 -5.08 -13.88
CA GLN A 62 10.57 -4.97 -14.98
C GLN A 62 9.23 -5.58 -14.58
N PRO A 63 8.11 -5.20 -15.24
CA PRO A 63 6.80 -5.80 -14.96
C PRO A 63 6.79 -7.33 -15.07
N GLU A 64 7.61 -7.90 -15.97
CA GLU A 64 7.73 -9.35 -16.22
C GLU A 64 8.44 -10.09 -15.08
N ASP A 65 9.20 -9.37 -14.25
CA ASP A 65 9.89 -9.95 -13.08
C ASP A 65 8.93 -10.17 -11.90
N ILE A 66 7.70 -9.64 -11.97
CA ILE A 66 6.75 -9.61 -10.86
C ILE A 66 5.67 -10.67 -11.03
N GLU A 67 5.52 -11.53 -10.02
CA GLU A 67 4.45 -12.51 -9.89
C GLU A 67 3.55 -12.13 -8.70
N ASP A 68 2.23 -11.99 -8.94
CA ASP A 68 1.26 -11.75 -7.85
C ASP A 68 0.94 -13.07 -7.13
N VAL A 69 1.24 -13.11 -5.84
CA VAL A 69 0.96 -14.26 -4.97
C VAL A 69 0.09 -13.89 -3.77
N THR A 70 -0.58 -12.75 -3.83
CA THR A 70 -1.37 -12.16 -2.76
C THR A 70 -2.44 -13.12 -2.24
N ASP A 71 -3.26 -13.67 -3.13
CA ASP A 71 -4.40 -14.53 -2.75
C ASP A 71 -3.94 -15.79 -2.02
N LYS A 72 -2.78 -16.34 -2.39
CA LYS A 72 -2.18 -17.50 -1.73
C LYS A 72 -1.91 -17.23 -0.25
N TYR A 73 -1.32 -16.09 0.07
CA TYR A 73 -0.91 -15.78 1.44
C TYR A 73 -2.04 -15.23 2.28
N GLN A 74 -2.99 -14.52 1.69
CA GLN A 74 -4.23 -14.14 2.36
C GLN A 74 -5.05 -15.37 2.77
N ALA A 75 -5.20 -16.34 1.87
CA ALA A 75 -5.87 -17.61 2.17
C ALA A 75 -5.14 -18.41 3.27
N TYR A 76 -3.79 -18.44 3.23
CA TYR A 76 -2.97 -19.14 4.23
C TYR A 76 -3.13 -18.54 5.64
N LEU A 77 -3.20 -17.22 5.75
CA LEU A 77 -3.35 -16.51 7.01
C LEU A 77 -4.80 -16.51 7.53
N GLY A 78 -5.78 -16.85 6.67
CA GLY A 78 -7.21 -16.76 6.99
C GLY A 78 -7.65 -15.32 7.29
N ILE A 79 -7.00 -14.34 6.68
CA ILE A 79 -7.21 -12.92 6.92
C ILE A 79 -7.52 -12.26 5.58
N GLU A 80 -8.69 -11.61 5.49
CA GLU A 80 -9.04 -10.74 4.37
C GLU A 80 -8.64 -9.30 4.71
N PHE A 81 -7.35 -8.95 4.53
CA PHE A 81 -6.94 -7.56 4.42
C PHE A 81 -7.08 -7.15 2.95
N GLU A 82 -8.11 -6.38 2.63
CA GLU A 82 -8.47 -6.05 1.24
C GLU A 82 -7.37 -5.28 0.49
N THR A 83 -6.44 -4.65 1.20
CA THR A 83 -5.42 -3.75 0.64
C THR A 83 -4.00 -4.32 0.62
N ASP A 84 -3.73 -5.37 1.40
CA ASP A 84 -2.38 -5.94 1.48
C ASP A 84 -2.05 -6.72 0.21
N THR A 85 -0.82 -6.59 -0.27
CA THR A 85 -0.34 -7.32 -1.44
C THR A 85 0.97 -8.05 -1.15
N VAL A 86 1.14 -9.23 -1.76
CA VAL A 86 2.37 -10.01 -1.72
C VAL A 86 2.82 -10.30 -3.13
N LYS A 87 4.02 -9.85 -3.48
CA LYS A 87 4.64 -10.07 -4.78
C LYS A 87 5.89 -10.93 -4.61
N LYS A 88 6.12 -11.76 -5.60
CA LYS A 88 7.34 -12.52 -5.76
C LYS A 88 8.10 -11.94 -6.93
N ILE A 89 9.33 -11.51 -6.70
CA ILE A 89 10.13 -10.77 -7.66
C ILE A 89 11.32 -11.62 -8.06
N HIS A 90 11.45 -11.87 -9.36
CA HIS A 90 12.50 -12.66 -9.98
C HIS A 90 13.54 -11.74 -10.58
N LEU A 91 14.60 -11.44 -9.83
CA LEU A 91 15.68 -10.57 -10.29
C LEU A 91 16.82 -11.38 -10.92
N PRO A 92 17.43 -10.89 -12.01
CA PRO A 92 18.54 -11.56 -12.69
C PRO A 92 19.75 -11.84 -11.78
N GLU A 93 20.01 -10.97 -10.81
CA GLU A 93 21.10 -11.05 -9.85
C GLU A 93 20.87 -12.10 -8.76
N MET A 94 19.63 -12.57 -8.63
CA MET A 94 19.25 -13.57 -7.64
C MET A 94 19.23 -14.98 -8.23
N ARG A 95 19.39 -15.98 -7.36
CA ARG A 95 19.22 -17.37 -7.78
C ARG A 95 17.76 -17.61 -8.22
N LYS A 96 17.55 -18.36 -9.30
CA LYS A 96 16.21 -18.66 -9.84
C LYS A 96 15.27 -19.35 -8.84
N ASP A 97 15.84 -20.10 -7.89
CA ASP A 97 15.11 -20.82 -6.84
C ASP A 97 14.91 -19.99 -5.55
N MET A 98 15.41 -18.76 -5.53
CA MET A 98 15.33 -17.87 -4.35
C MET A 98 14.91 -16.46 -4.76
N PRO A 99 13.62 -16.24 -5.06
CA PRO A 99 13.10 -14.92 -5.40
C PRO A 99 13.06 -13.98 -4.19
N LEU A 100 12.99 -12.67 -4.45
CA LEU A 100 12.64 -11.69 -3.44
C LEU A 100 11.12 -11.68 -3.24
N TYR A 101 10.66 -11.70 -2.01
CA TYR A 101 9.25 -11.43 -1.70
C TYR A 101 9.08 -9.99 -1.23
N MET A 102 8.17 -9.26 -1.84
CA MET A 102 7.70 -7.97 -1.37
C MET A 102 6.35 -8.14 -0.66
N VAL A 103 6.23 -7.61 0.53
CA VAL A 103 4.95 -7.48 1.24
C VAL A 103 4.63 -6.00 1.38
N SER A 104 3.57 -5.54 0.74
CA SER A 104 3.12 -4.14 0.82
C SER A 104 1.83 -4.04 1.61
N LEU A 105 1.85 -3.24 2.67
CA LEU A 105 0.67 -2.80 3.41
C LEU A 105 0.32 -1.39 2.97
N ILE A 106 -0.95 -1.13 2.72
CA ILE A 106 -1.43 0.17 2.26
C ILE A 106 -2.29 0.81 3.33
N GLU A 107 -1.80 1.89 3.91
CA GLU A 107 -2.47 2.65 4.96
C GLU A 107 -3.07 3.94 4.44
N HIS A 108 -4.42 4.01 4.39
CA HIS A 108 -5.18 5.16 3.89
C HIS A 108 -5.67 6.12 4.97
N LYS A 109 -5.63 5.69 6.22
CA LYS A 109 -6.26 6.41 7.32
C LYS A 109 -5.37 7.53 7.83
N SER A 110 -6.00 8.61 8.30
CA SER A 110 -5.34 9.59 9.15
C SER A 110 -4.84 8.97 10.46
N ASP A 111 -5.39 7.82 10.83
CA ASP A 111 -5.01 7.08 12.03
C ASP A 111 -4.01 5.97 11.66
N VAL A 112 -2.84 6.04 12.25
CA VAL A 112 -1.76 5.08 12.06
C VAL A 112 -2.11 3.74 12.72
N ASP A 113 -2.01 2.62 11.98
CA ASP A 113 -2.12 1.30 12.60
C ASP A 113 -0.81 0.93 13.32
N TYR A 114 -0.86 0.95 14.63
CA TYR A 114 0.28 0.55 15.46
C TYR A 114 0.59 -0.95 15.42
N ASN A 115 -0.24 -1.77 14.77
CA ASN A 115 -0.03 -3.22 14.64
C ASN A 115 0.72 -3.62 13.35
N VAL A 116 1.10 -2.66 12.53
CA VAL A 116 1.77 -2.87 11.23
C VAL A 116 2.97 -3.82 11.31
N CYS A 117 3.82 -3.68 12.33
CA CYS A 117 4.96 -4.59 12.52
C CYS A 117 4.55 -6.05 12.68
N MET A 118 3.46 -6.32 13.41
CA MET A 118 2.96 -7.68 13.62
C MET A 118 2.31 -8.24 12.36
N GLN A 119 1.63 -7.42 11.56
CA GLN A 119 1.09 -7.84 10.27
C GLN A 119 2.24 -8.27 9.34
N LEU A 120 3.27 -7.43 9.18
CA LEU A 120 4.44 -7.73 8.36
C LEU A 120 5.19 -8.98 8.85
N LEU A 121 5.33 -9.18 10.16
CA LEU A 121 5.94 -10.37 10.74
C LEU A 121 5.14 -11.64 10.39
N ARG A 122 3.82 -11.59 10.47
CA ARG A 122 2.95 -12.73 10.10
C ARG A 122 3.15 -13.12 8.64
N TYR A 123 3.15 -12.15 7.71
CA TYR A 123 3.44 -12.41 6.30
C TYR A 123 4.82 -13.03 6.11
N THR A 124 5.84 -12.47 6.76
CA THR A 124 7.22 -12.95 6.66
C THR A 124 7.33 -14.42 7.10
N VAL A 125 6.79 -14.76 8.27
CA VAL A 125 6.81 -16.13 8.79
C VAL A 125 6.03 -17.08 7.89
N CYS A 126 4.87 -16.64 7.38
CA CYS A 126 4.05 -17.41 6.46
C CYS A 126 4.78 -17.74 5.15
N ILE A 127 5.46 -16.74 4.55
CA ILE A 127 6.27 -16.91 3.34
C ILE A 127 7.40 -17.92 3.58
N TRP A 128 8.11 -17.80 4.68
CA TRP A 128 9.20 -18.70 5.03
C TRP A 128 8.74 -20.13 5.28
N ASP A 129 7.62 -20.31 5.97
CA ASP A 129 7.04 -21.63 6.23
C ASP A 129 6.58 -22.32 4.92
N ASP A 130 5.89 -21.58 4.05
CA ASP A 130 5.49 -22.07 2.73
C ASP A 130 6.69 -22.41 1.84
N TYR A 131 7.71 -21.57 1.84
CA TYR A 131 8.96 -21.83 1.09
C TYR A 131 9.64 -23.09 1.60
N ALA A 132 9.80 -23.24 2.92
CA ALA A 132 10.41 -24.44 3.50
C ALA A 132 9.63 -25.70 3.16
N LYS A 133 8.28 -25.68 3.24
CA LYS A 133 7.42 -26.79 2.84
C LYS A 133 7.56 -27.15 1.35
N THR A 134 7.69 -26.15 0.50
CA THR A 134 7.88 -26.33 -0.94
C THR A 134 9.22 -26.98 -1.23
N MET A 135 10.28 -26.50 -0.59
CA MET A 135 11.63 -27.06 -0.74
C MET A 135 11.74 -28.49 -0.18
N GLU A 136 11.10 -28.78 0.96
CA GLU A 136 11.04 -30.14 1.53
C GLU A 136 10.32 -31.13 0.62
N LYS A 137 9.27 -30.70 -0.12
CA LYS A 137 8.60 -31.56 -1.11
C LYS A 137 9.50 -31.88 -2.29
N ALA A 138 10.29 -30.90 -2.76
CA ALA A 138 11.21 -31.08 -3.87
C ALA A 138 12.49 -31.86 -3.47
N HIS A 139 12.99 -31.61 -2.26
CA HIS A 139 14.24 -32.14 -1.74
C HIS A 139 14.09 -32.52 -0.26
N PRO A 140 13.62 -33.73 0.05
CA PRO A 140 13.39 -34.16 1.44
C PRO A 140 14.62 -33.99 2.33
N GLY A 141 14.44 -33.31 3.47
CA GLY A 141 15.49 -33.06 4.45
C GLY A 141 16.30 -31.79 4.20
N ILE A 142 16.03 -31.03 3.12
CA ILE A 142 16.82 -29.85 2.73
C ILE A 142 16.78 -28.75 3.80
N SER A 143 15.63 -28.52 4.43
CA SER A 143 15.44 -27.45 5.43
C SER A 143 16.28 -27.66 6.69
N LYS A 144 16.73 -28.91 6.96
CA LYS A 144 17.59 -29.29 8.10
C LYS A 144 19.09 -29.15 7.80
N THR A 145 19.44 -28.78 6.57
CA THR A 145 20.84 -28.67 6.18
C THR A 145 21.42 -27.31 6.58
N LYS A 146 22.72 -27.28 6.87
CA LYS A 146 23.45 -26.03 7.20
C LYS A 146 23.39 -24.99 6.05
N GLY A 147 23.25 -25.45 4.82
CA GLY A 147 23.23 -24.62 3.61
C GLY A 147 21.86 -24.02 3.30
N PHE A 148 20.78 -24.49 3.90
CA PHE A 148 19.44 -23.98 3.64
C PHE A 148 19.33 -22.49 4.03
N ARG A 149 18.67 -21.70 3.17
CA ARG A 149 18.40 -20.29 3.41
C ARG A 149 16.96 -19.99 3.00
N TYR A 150 16.30 -19.15 3.78
CA TYR A 150 15.01 -18.58 3.43
C TYR A 150 15.17 -17.46 2.40
N PRO A 151 14.15 -17.23 1.55
CA PRO A 151 14.16 -16.08 0.66
C PRO A 151 14.09 -14.77 1.45
N PRO A 152 14.69 -13.69 0.92
CA PRO A 152 14.51 -12.37 1.51
C PRO A 152 13.05 -11.94 1.39
N VAL A 153 12.58 -11.22 2.41
CA VAL A 153 11.26 -10.57 2.41
C VAL A 153 11.51 -9.08 2.60
N PHE A 154 10.97 -8.25 1.70
CA PHE A 154 11.08 -6.81 1.73
C PHE A 154 9.72 -6.20 2.10
N PRO A 155 9.54 -5.79 3.37
CA PRO A 155 8.30 -5.22 3.82
C PRO A 155 8.23 -3.73 3.47
N ILE A 156 7.08 -3.29 2.92
CA ILE A 156 6.82 -1.90 2.57
C ILE A 156 5.50 -1.47 3.20
N VAL A 157 5.46 -0.24 3.68
CA VAL A 157 4.23 0.45 4.07
C VAL A 157 4.07 1.67 3.19
N TYR A 158 2.98 1.70 2.41
CA TYR A 158 2.58 2.84 1.60
C TYR A 158 1.54 3.65 2.39
N TYR A 159 1.91 4.87 2.78
CA TYR A 159 1.10 5.71 3.67
C TYR A 159 0.60 6.95 2.95
N GLU A 160 -0.72 7.09 2.88
CA GLU A 160 -1.43 8.23 2.25
C GLU A 160 -2.05 9.20 3.26
N GLY A 161 -1.86 8.95 4.54
CA GLY A 161 -2.36 9.84 5.58
C GLY A 161 -1.59 11.16 5.63
N THR A 162 -2.30 12.25 5.96
CA THR A 162 -1.69 13.58 6.11
C THR A 162 -0.97 13.77 7.45
N GLY A 163 -1.26 12.89 8.42
CA GLY A 163 -0.64 12.91 9.74
C GLY A 163 0.79 12.38 9.71
N LYS A 164 1.55 12.71 10.76
CA LYS A 164 2.88 12.12 10.95
C LYS A 164 2.76 10.63 11.21
N TRP A 165 3.58 9.83 10.53
CA TRP A 165 3.73 8.42 10.86
C TRP A 165 4.37 8.23 12.24
N THR A 166 3.70 7.54 13.13
CA THR A 166 4.12 7.35 14.54
C THR A 166 4.20 5.90 14.98
N ALA A 167 3.88 4.93 14.08
CA ALA A 167 4.11 3.52 14.38
C ALA A 167 5.60 3.20 14.47
N SER A 168 5.92 2.20 15.29
CA SER A 168 7.30 1.72 15.44
C SER A 168 7.84 1.20 14.11
N MET A 169 9.08 1.58 13.79
CA MET A 169 9.78 1.10 12.59
C MET A 169 10.41 -0.27 12.79
N HIS A 170 10.54 -0.73 14.04
CA HIS A 170 11.16 -2.00 14.41
C HIS A 170 10.20 -2.87 15.22
N VAL A 171 10.16 -4.17 14.93
CA VAL A 171 9.31 -5.14 15.65
C VAL A 171 9.64 -5.17 17.14
N LYS A 172 10.92 -5.14 17.48
CA LYS A 172 11.37 -5.18 18.88
C LYS A 172 10.79 -4.05 19.74
N GLU A 173 10.55 -2.86 19.18
CA GLU A 173 9.99 -1.71 19.91
C GLU A 173 8.56 -1.95 20.39
N ARG A 174 7.88 -2.96 19.83
CA ARG A 174 6.52 -3.38 20.23
C ARG A 174 6.51 -4.44 21.32
N VAL A 175 7.69 -4.90 21.77
CA VAL A 175 7.81 -5.90 22.82
C VAL A 175 8.13 -5.24 24.16
N PHE A 176 7.37 -5.60 25.20
CA PHE A 176 7.61 -5.10 26.55
C PHE A 176 9.00 -5.52 27.05
N MET A 177 9.71 -4.64 27.72
CA MET A 177 11.08 -4.82 28.21
C MET A 177 12.10 -5.16 27.10
N ASN A 178 11.91 -4.60 25.91
CA ASN A 178 12.76 -4.89 24.75
C ASN A 178 14.23 -4.54 24.98
N GLU A 179 14.53 -3.55 25.79
CA GLU A 179 15.90 -3.15 26.17
C GLU A 179 16.67 -4.25 26.91
N ILE A 180 15.96 -5.12 27.63
CA ILE A 180 16.57 -6.26 28.34
C ILE A 180 16.60 -7.50 27.42
N PHE A 181 15.52 -7.70 26.64
CA PHE A 181 15.33 -8.91 25.85
C PHE A 181 15.70 -8.75 24.37
N ALA A 182 16.35 -7.64 23.95
CA ALA A 182 16.63 -7.33 22.54
C ALA A 182 17.29 -8.47 21.76
N SER A 183 18.19 -9.21 22.39
CA SER A 183 18.90 -10.34 21.74
C SER A 183 18.03 -11.58 21.49
N TYR A 184 16.83 -11.63 22.06
CA TYR A 184 15.91 -12.75 21.94
C TYR A 184 14.67 -12.43 21.11
N ILE A 185 14.52 -11.17 20.69
CA ILE A 185 13.37 -10.69 19.91
C ILE A 185 13.75 -10.67 18.43
N PRO A 186 12.98 -11.33 17.54
CA PRO A 186 13.13 -11.15 16.12
C PRO A 186 12.96 -9.67 15.76
N ASP A 187 13.91 -9.11 15.02
CA ASP A 187 13.83 -7.71 14.62
C ASP A 187 14.04 -7.54 13.13
N PHE A 188 13.24 -6.67 12.54
CA PHE A 188 13.39 -6.17 11.19
C PHE A 188 12.78 -4.76 11.13
N THR A 189 13.11 -4.04 10.08
CA THR A 189 12.48 -2.78 9.72
C THR A 189 11.71 -2.92 8.41
N TYR A 190 10.85 -1.95 8.09
CA TYR A 190 10.15 -1.86 6.82
C TYR A 190 10.45 -0.54 6.11
N ARG A 191 10.31 -0.51 4.80
CA ARG A 191 10.35 0.74 4.03
C ARG A 191 9.01 1.46 4.21
N LEU A 192 9.05 2.68 4.70
CA LEU A 192 7.90 3.59 4.73
C LEU A 192 7.97 4.51 3.51
N VAL A 193 6.96 4.44 2.66
CA VAL A 193 6.73 5.38 1.56
C VAL A 193 5.55 6.26 1.94
N ASN A 194 5.84 7.43 2.48
CA ASN A 194 4.82 8.43 2.82
C ASN A 194 4.63 9.38 1.64
N VAL A 195 3.47 9.33 1.00
CA VAL A 195 3.14 10.11 -0.19
C VAL A 195 3.31 11.62 0.03
N HIS A 196 3.00 12.11 1.23
CA HIS A 196 3.09 13.52 1.57
C HIS A 196 4.51 14.03 1.84
N GLN A 197 5.52 13.15 1.87
CA GLN A 197 6.93 13.56 1.98
C GLN A 197 7.54 14.00 0.64
N TYR A 198 6.90 13.66 -0.48
CA TYR A 198 7.37 14.05 -1.81
C TYR A 198 6.71 15.35 -2.26
N THR A 199 7.45 16.21 -2.93
CA THR A 199 6.89 17.38 -3.65
C THR A 199 6.34 16.95 -5.01
N ASN A 200 5.57 17.82 -5.68
CA ASN A 200 5.10 17.53 -7.03
C ASN A 200 6.26 17.48 -8.02
N GLU A 201 7.24 18.36 -7.84
CA GLU A 201 8.45 18.43 -8.69
C GLU A 201 9.26 17.13 -8.56
N GLU A 202 9.44 16.59 -7.36
CA GLU A 202 10.13 15.31 -7.16
C GLU A 202 9.39 14.14 -7.82
N LEU A 203 8.06 14.13 -7.76
CA LEU A 203 7.25 13.09 -8.39
C LEU A 203 7.29 13.22 -9.92
N LEU A 204 7.22 14.43 -10.49
CA LEU A 204 7.23 14.67 -11.93
C LEU A 204 8.55 14.27 -12.62
N ILE A 205 9.66 14.19 -11.88
CA ILE A 205 10.95 13.76 -12.44
C ILE A 205 10.87 12.36 -13.09
N HIS A 206 9.98 11.50 -12.57
CA HIS A 206 9.83 10.14 -13.08
C HIS A 206 8.97 10.04 -14.34
N GLU A 207 8.12 11.04 -14.61
CA GLU A 207 7.24 11.14 -15.78
C GLU A 207 6.42 9.86 -16.04
N ASP A 208 6.01 9.15 -14.99
CA ASP A 208 5.33 7.88 -15.07
C ASP A 208 3.95 7.88 -14.40
N GLU A 209 3.19 6.82 -14.64
CA GLU A 209 1.82 6.70 -14.17
C GLU A 209 1.72 6.53 -12.64
N MET A 210 2.73 5.89 -12.03
CA MET A 210 2.76 5.73 -10.58
C MET A 210 2.97 7.06 -9.87
N SER A 211 3.85 7.91 -10.39
CA SER A 211 4.08 9.27 -9.89
C SER A 211 2.82 10.12 -10.00
N LEU A 212 2.10 10.03 -11.12
CA LEU A 212 0.82 10.70 -11.30
C LEU A 212 -0.21 10.24 -10.25
N LEU A 213 -0.31 8.94 -9.99
CA LEU A 213 -1.19 8.40 -8.95
C LEU A 213 -0.81 8.89 -7.55
N MET A 214 0.49 8.98 -7.24
CA MET A 214 0.96 9.53 -5.99
C MET A 214 0.62 11.02 -5.85
N MET A 215 0.72 11.81 -6.92
CA MET A 215 0.27 13.21 -6.93
C MET A 215 -1.22 13.33 -6.67
N ILE A 216 -2.05 12.51 -7.30
CA ILE A 216 -3.50 12.46 -7.07
C ILE A 216 -3.81 12.14 -5.60
N ASN A 217 -3.09 11.20 -4.99
CA ASN A 217 -3.29 10.80 -3.60
C ASN A 217 -2.90 11.88 -2.58
N ARG A 218 -2.11 12.87 -2.99
CA ARG A 218 -1.74 14.03 -2.15
C ARG A 218 -2.81 15.12 -2.10
N ILE A 219 -3.74 15.14 -3.03
CA ILE A 219 -4.78 16.18 -3.13
C ILE A 219 -5.76 16.04 -1.95
N GLN A 220 -5.97 17.13 -1.22
CA GLN A 220 -6.83 17.15 -0.03
C GLN A 220 -8.06 18.03 -0.21
N THR A 221 -7.95 19.12 -0.96
CA THR A 221 -9.00 20.13 -1.13
C THR A 221 -9.39 20.31 -2.59
N PRO A 222 -10.61 20.88 -2.87
CA PRO A 222 -11.01 21.25 -4.23
C PRO A 222 -10.05 22.26 -4.88
N GLN A 223 -9.42 23.12 -4.06
CA GLN A 223 -8.44 24.08 -4.57
C GLN A 223 -7.17 23.37 -5.02
N ASP A 224 -6.63 22.43 -4.20
CA ASP A 224 -5.46 21.60 -4.59
C ASP A 224 -5.73 20.85 -5.88
N PHE A 225 -6.96 20.33 -6.07
CA PHE A 225 -7.36 19.64 -7.30
C PHE A 225 -7.35 20.56 -8.51
N SER A 226 -7.91 21.77 -8.37
CA SER A 226 -7.92 22.78 -9.43
C SER A 226 -6.50 23.22 -9.81
N ASP A 227 -5.66 23.43 -8.81
CA ASP A 227 -4.27 23.84 -9.01
C ASP A 227 -3.44 22.71 -9.63
N PHE A 228 -3.65 21.46 -9.18
CA PHE A 228 -3.04 20.26 -9.77
C PHE A 228 -3.35 20.14 -11.28
N LEU A 229 -4.63 20.22 -11.67
CA LEU A 229 -5.03 20.13 -13.08
C LEU A 229 -4.48 21.27 -13.92
N ARG A 230 -4.44 22.49 -13.37
CA ARG A 230 -3.96 23.67 -14.11
C ARG A 230 -2.45 23.64 -14.31
N SER A 231 -1.71 23.24 -13.26
CA SER A 231 -0.24 23.31 -13.26
C SER A 231 0.42 22.14 -13.98
N ASN A 232 -0.29 21.01 -14.16
CA ASN A 232 0.31 19.78 -14.68
C ASN A 232 -0.48 19.23 -15.91
N GLN A 233 -1.14 20.11 -16.67
CA GLN A 233 -2.03 19.68 -17.75
C GLN A 233 -1.31 18.93 -18.86
N GLU A 234 -0.13 19.38 -19.27
CA GLU A 234 0.66 18.77 -20.33
C GLU A 234 1.24 17.42 -19.88
N GLU A 235 1.81 17.35 -18.68
CA GLU A 235 2.39 16.14 -18.11
C GLU A 235 1.30 15.06 -17.90
N ILE A 236 0.14 15.44 -17.39
CA ILE A 236 -1.01 14.53 -17.26
C ILE A 236 -1.41 13.98 -18.61
N ARG A 237 -1.50 14.85 -19.63
CA ARG A 237 -1.88 14.43 -20.98
C ARG A 237 -0.87 13.45 -21.55
N GLU A 238 0.43 13.76 -21.47
CA GLU A 238 1.50 12.91 -22.01
C GLU A 238 1.55 11.54 -21.33
N ILE A 239 1.38 11.50 -20.01
CA ILE A 239 1.32 10.24 -19.24
C ILE A 239 0.09 9.44 -19.66
N MET A 240 -1.09 10.08 -19.74
CA MET A 240 -2.35 9.41 -20.11
C MET A 240 -2.35 8.88 -21.56
N GLU A 241 -1.69 9.58 -22.49
CA GLU A 241 -1.57 9.13 -23.89
C GLU A 241 -0.66 7.90 -24.05
N ARG A 242 0.33 7.73 -23.17
CA ARG A 242 1.25 6.57 -23.16
C ARG A 242 0.72 5.39 -22.35
N ALA A 243 -0.13 5.66 -21.38
CA ALA A 243 -0.63 4.66 -20.46
C ALA A 243 -1.53 3.62 -21.18
N SER A 244 -1.44 2.36 -20.74
CA SER A 244 -2.37 1.33 -21.19
C SER A 244 -3.81 1.62 -20.71
N GLU A 245 -4.81 1.12 -21.44
CA GLU A 245 -6.22 1.32 -21.12
C GLU A 245 -6.57 0.92 -19.67
N ASN A 246 -5.98 -0.16 -19.16
CA ASN A 246 -6.16 -0.58 -17.78
C ASN A 246 -5.60 0.45 -16.78
N ILE A 247 -4.41 1.01 -17.03
CA ILE A 247 -3.80 2.04 -16.15
C ILE A 247 -4.61 3.33 -16.21
N VAL A 248 -5.06 3.75 -17.40
CA VAL A 248 -5.98 4.89 -17.56
C VAL A 248 -7.23 4.70 -16.68
N GLN A 249 -7.81 3.51 -16.68
CA GLN A 249 -8.98 3.22 -15.85
C GLN A 249 -8.66 3.33 -14.34
N ILE A 250 -7.49 2.87 -13.90
CA ILE A 250 -7.03 3.01 -12.50
C ILE A 250 -6.89 4.49 -12.13
N ILE A 251 -6.28 5.31 -12.99
CA ILE A 251 -6.11 6.76 -12.78
C ILE A 251 -7.48 7.44 -12.69
N VAL A 252 -8.40 7.14 -13.62
CA VAL A 252 -9.77 7.69 -13.63
C VAL A 252 -10.52 7.30 -12.36
N ASN A 253 -10.39 6.06 -11.90
CA ASN A 253 -11.01 5.61 -10.65
C ASN A 253 -10.44 6.35 -9.43
N SER A 254 -9.13 6.64 -9.41
CA SER A 254 -8.48 7.44 -8.35
C SER A 254 -9.03 8.86 -8.32
N LEU A 255 -9.14 9.52 -9.48
CA LEU A 255 -9.72 10.85 -9.61
C LEU A 255 -11.19 10.87 -9.19
N TRP A 256 -11.96 9.85 -9.56
CA TRP A 256 -13.35 9.70 -9.17
C TRP A 256 -13.52 9.55 -7.66
N ALA A 257 -12.71 8.68 -7.03
CA ALA A 257 -12.74 8.49 -5.58
C ALA A 257 -12.39 9.79 -4.83
N LEU A 258 -11.41 10.54 -5.34
CA LEU A 258 -11.04 11.85 -4.82
C LEU A 258 -12.18 12.86 -4.94
N PHE A 259 -12.82 12.97 -6.11
CA PHE A 259 -13.96 13.85 -6.35
C PHE A 259 -15.12 13.57 -5.40
N MET A 260 -15.47 12.31 -5.22
CA MET A 260 -16.52 11.90 -4.27
C MET A 260 -16.19 12.29 -2.84
N LYS A 261 -14.93 12.16 -2.40
CA LYS A 261 -14.47 12.58 -1.08
C LYS A 261 -14.64 14.10 -0.87
N MET A 262 -14.33 14.89 -1.89
CA MET A 262 -14.45 16.36 -1.82
C MET A 262 -15.90 16.84 -1.71
N GLN A 263 -16.84 16.19 -2.41
CA GLN A 263 -18.26 16.55 -2.32
C GLN A 263 -18.84 16.34 -0.91
N VAL A 264 -18.37 15.30 -0.20
CA VAL A 264 -18.81 15.03 1.18
C VAL A 264 -18.30 16.08 2.15
N SER A 265 -17.11 16.64 1.90
CA SER A 265 -16.50 17.64 2.78
C SER A 265 -17.12 19.04 2.67
N VAL A 266 -17.93 19.30 1.63
CA VAL A 266 -18.56 20.61 1.33
C VAL A 266 -20.05 20.63 1.74
N SER A 267 -20.67 19.48 2.02
CA SER A 267 -22.07 19.33 2.46
C SER A 267 -22.21 19.27 3.97
#